data_db9c57d955d37cf69c0eaae356fbdb50
#
_entry.id   db9c57d955d37cf69c0eaae356fbdb50
#
_cell.length_a   1.000
_cell.length_b   1.000
_cell.length_c   1.000
_cell.angle_alpha   90.00
_cell.angle_beta   90.00
_cell.angle_gamma   90.00
#
_symmetry.space_group_name_H-M   'P 1'
#
loop_
_entity.id
_entity.type
_entity.pdbx_description
1 polymer ?
#
loop_
_entity_poly.entity_id
_entity_poly.type
_entity_poly.pdbx_seq_one_letter_code
_entity_poly.pdbx_strand_id
1 'polypeptide(L)'
;MFTIRHKGLRISPSLSATRELMKEGKTLFDVLEILEKGYDAPRKRKHGIIEKWINKGNKTYNVVVAEDYDDIMKEDIWKLIHFGKFTRRRIK
;
A
#
# COMPACT_ATOMS: atom_id res chain seq x y z
N MET A 1 -9.81 -11.25 16.59
CA MET A 1 -9.76 -10.90 15.18
C MET A 1 -8.41 -10.33 14.80
N PHE A 2 -7.94 -10.68 13.66
CA PHE A 2 -6.61 -10.40 13.19
C PHE A 2 -6.60 -9.08 12.40
N THR A 3 -5.74 -8.15 12.80
CA THR A 3 -5.60 -6.88 12.08
C THR A 3 -4.19 -6.75 11.54
N ILE A 4 -4.06 -6.13 10.37
CA ILE A 4 -2.77 -5.88 9.74
C ILE A 4 -2.34 -4.47 10.11
N ARG A 5 -1.15 -4.35 10.74
CA ARG A 5 -0.64 -3.07 11.20
C ARG A 5 0.74 -2.79 10.65
N HIS A 6 0.99 -1.52 10.38
CA HIS A 6 2.31 -1.03 9.98
C HIS A 6 2.65 0.15 10.89
N LYS A 7 3.79 0.07 11.58
CA LYS A 7 4.21 1.10 12.53
C LYS A 7 3.12 1.42 13.56
N GLY A 8 2.44 0.36 14.02
CA GLY A 8 1.42 0.48 15.05
C GLY A 8 0.04 0.90 14.56
N LEU A 9 -0.11 1.31 13.31
CA LEU A 9 -1.40 1.73 12.78
C LEU A 9 -2.00 0.66 11.89
N ARG A 10 -3.31 0.44 12.06
CA ARG A 10 -4.03 -0.53 11.25
C ARG A 10 -4.13 -0.04 9.81
N ILE A 11 -3.95 -0.95 8.87
CA ILE A 11 -4.11 -0.66 7.44
C ILE A 11 -5.58 -0.88 7.08
N SER A 12 -6.22 0.14 6.53
CA SER A 12 -7.62 0.10 6.14
C SER A 12 -7.75 0.48 4.67
N PRO A 13 -8.18 -0.44 3.79
CA PRO A 13 -8.24 -0.15 2.37
C PRO A 13 -9.48 0.67 2.01
N SER A 14 -9.31 1.58 1.05
CA SER A 14 -10.45 2.23 0.42
C SER A 14 -11.20 1.19 -0.43
N LEU A 15 -12.39 1.54 -0.87
CA LEU A 15 -13.15 0.64 -1.74
C LEU A 15 -12.41 0.39 -3.06
N SER A 16 -11.86 1.43 -3.66
CA SER A 16 -11.13 1.26 -4.93
C SER A 16 -9.86 0.44 -4.73
N ALA A 17 -9.14 0.65 -3.61
CA ALA A 17 -7.94 -0.13 -3.32
C ALA A 17 -8.30 -1.60 -3.08
N THR A 18 -9.42 -1.86 -2.42
CA THR A 18 -9.91 -3.23 -2.21
C THR A 18 -10.13 -3.93 -3.56
N ARG A 19 -10.77 -3.21 -4.50
CA ARG A 19 -11.00 -3.76 -5.84
C ARG A 19 -9.69 -4.05 -6.57
N GLU A 20 -8.72 -3.15 -6.43
CA GLU A 20 -7.41 -3.34 -7.06
C GLU A 20 -6.69 -4.56 -6.49
N LEU A 21 -6.75 -4.75 -5.18
CA LEU A 21 -6.17 -5.93 -4.54
C LEU A 21 -6.83 -7.21 -5.06
N MET A 22 -8.16 -7.23 -5.10
CA MET A 22 -8.90 -8.40 -5.56
C MET A 22 -8.57 -8.73 -7.02
N LYS A 23 -8.46 -7.70 -7.85
CA LYS A 23 -8.11 -7.87 -9.26
C LYS A 23 -6.77 -8.56 -9.44
N GLU A 24 -5.81 -8.27 -8.56
CA GLU A 24 -4.47 -8.85 -8.62
C GLU A 24 -4.31 -10.10 -7.75
N GLY A 25 -5.37 -10.53 -7.08
CA GLY A 25 -5.28 -11.68 -6.18
C GLY A 25 -4.39 -11.43 -4.98
N LYS A 26 -4.32 -10.18 -4.52
CA LYS A 26 -3.46 -9.79 -3.42
C LYS A 26 -4.26 -9.44 -2.17
N THR A 27 -3.59 -9.42 -1.03
CA THR A 27 -4.22 -9.18 0.27
C THR A 27 -3.51 -8.05 1.01
N LEU A 28 -4.02 -7.69 2.17
CA LEU A 28 -3.36 -6.70 3.03
C LEU A 28 -2.01 -7.19 3.54
N PHE A 29 -1.78 -8.51 3.59
CA PHE A 29 -0.44 -9.04 3.92
C PHE A 29 0.57 -8.64 2.86
N ASP A 30 0.17 -8.66 1.59
CA ASP A 30 1.04 -8.21 0.50
C ASP A 30 1.33 -6.72 0.62
N VAL A 31 0.33 -5.94 1.00
CA VAL A 31 0.51 -4.50 1.24
C VAL A 31 1.53 -4.28 2.36
N LEU A 32 1.39 -5.01 3.46
CA LEU A 32 2.32 -4.89 4.58
C LEU A 32 3.75 -5.22 4.15
N GLU A 33 3.92 -6.29 3.36
CA GLU A 33 5.23 -6.66 2.86
C GLU A 33 5.85 -5.52 2.06
N ILE A 34 5.06 -4.89 1.20
CA ILE A 34 5.56 -3.79 0.38
C ILE A 34 5.93 -2.59 1.24
N LEU A 35 5.13 -2.28 2.24
CA LEU A 35 5.43 -1.17 3.15
C LEU A 35 6.72 -1.40 3.93
N GLU A 36 6.99 -2.65 4.30
CA GLU A 36 8.16 -2.96 5.13
C GLU A 36 9.42 -3.25 4.32
N LYS A 37 9.30 -3.88 3.17
CA LYS A 37 10.45 -4.32 2.38
C LYS A 37 10.65 -3.52 1.10
N GLY A 38 9.67 -2.74 0.69
CA GLY A 38 9.77 -1.95 -0.52
C GLY A 38 10.64 -0.73 -0.35
N TYR A 39 10.89 -0.03 -1.44
CA TYR A 39 11.67 1.20 -1.44
C TYR A 39 10.75 2.39 -1.74
N ASP A 40 11.19 3.57 -1.37
CA ASP A 40 10.42 4.78 -1.63
C ASP A 40 10.28 4.99 -3.13
N ALA A 41 9.07 5.33 -3.55
CA ALA A 41 8.83 5.68 -4.94
C ALA A 41 9.71 6.85 -5.35
N PRO A 42 10.11 6.93 -6.64
CA PRO A 42 11.03 7.98 -7.07
C PRO A 42 10.45 9.39 -7.08
N ARG A 43 9.18 9.54 -6.69
CA ARG A 43 8.54 10.86 -6.61
C ARG A 43 8.16 11.16 -5.17
N LYS A 44 8.19 12.44 -4.83
CA LYS A 44 7.81 12.86 -3.49
C LYS A 44 6.29 12.95 -3.37
N ARG A 45 5.79 12.58 -2.19
CA ARG A 45 4.39 12.74 -1.83
C ARG A 45 4.26 13.79 -0.74
N LYS A 46 3.03 14.26 -0.54
CA LYS A 46 2.72 15.20 0.54
C LYS A 46 2.98 14.55 1.89
N HIS A 47 3.20 15.39 2.90
CA HIS A 47 3.34 14.92 4.27
C HIS A 47 2.14 14.05 4.65
N GLY A 48 2.39 12.94 5.34
CA GLY A 48 1.35 12.01 5.73
C GLY A 48 0.98 10.99 4.67
N ILE A 49 1.61 11.04 3.50
CA ILE A 49 1.37 10.07 2.44
C ILE A 49 2.67 9.35 2.15
N ILE A 50 2.60 8.02 2.11
CA ILE A 50 3.74 7.16 1.83
C ILE A 50 3.43 6.35 0.59
N GLU A 51 4.39 6.33 -0.35
CA GLU A 51 4.30 5.44 -1.50
C GLU A 51 5.53 4.54 -1.51
N LYS A 52 5.31 3.23 -1.55
CA LYS A 52 6.37 2.23 -1.60
C LYS A 52 6.20 1.36 -2.83
N TRP A 53 7.32 0.98 -3.40
CA TRP A 53 7.39 0.10 -4.56
C TRP A 53 8.19 -1.14 -4.20
N ILE A 54 7.83 -2.28 -4.81
CA ILE A 54 8.61 -3.50 -4.70
C ILE A 54 8.66 -4.18 -6.06
N ASN A 55 9.83 -4.69 -6.41
CA ASN A 55 10.02 -5.38 -7.68
C ASN A 55 9.92 -6.89 -7.45
N LYS A 56 9.11 -7.54 -8.27
CA LYS A 56 8.99 -9.02 -8.25
C LYS A 56 9.00 -9.50 -9.69
N GLY A 57 10.11 -10.12 -10.09
CA GLY A 57 10.31 -10.53 -11.48
C GLY A 57 10.32 -9.31 -12.39
N ASN A 58 9.52 -9.33 -13.43
CA ASN A 58 9.43 -8.20 -14.36
C ASN A 58 8.30 -7.22 -13.99
N LYS A 59 7.71 -7.38 -12.79
CA LYS A 59 6.63 -6.52 -12.34
C LYS A 59 7.09 -5.65 -11.19
N THR A 60 6.51 -4.47 -11.10
CA THR A 60 6.67 -3.60 -9.95
C THR A 60 5.28 -3.36 -9.36
N TYR A 61 5.16 -3.61 -8.07
CA TYR A 61 3.92 -3.32 -7.34
C TYR A 61 4.12 -2.03 -6.57
N ASN A 62 3.07 -1.21 -6.49
CA ASN A 62 3.15 0.01 -5.71
C ASN A 62 1.95 0.13 -4.79
N VAL A 63 2.18 0.66 -3.59
CA VAL A 63 1.13 0.95 -2.64
C VAL A 63 1.24 2.40 -2.21
N VAL A 64 0.09 3.04 -2.02
CA VAL A 64 0.03 4.39 -1.50
C VAL A 64 -0.88 4.37 -0.28
N VAL A 65 -0.35 4.79 0.86
CA VAL A 65 -1.12 4.89 2.09
C VAL A 65 -1.05 6.33 2.61
N ALA A 66 -2.12 6.76 3.25
CA ALA A 66 -2.20 8.09 3.84
C ALA A 66 -2.62 7.96 5.31
N GLU A 67 -2.07 8.83 6.15
CA GLU A 67 -2.53 8.90 7.54
C GLU A 67 -3.97 9.39 7.55
N ASP A 68 -4.80 8.72 8.33
CA ASP A 68 -6.21 9.05 8.44
C ASP A 68 -6.72 8.62 9.80
N TYR A 69 -7.94 8.98 10.11
CA TYR A 69 -8.58 8.63 11.37
C TYR A 69 -9.86 7.85 11.11
N ASP A 70 -10.01 6.74 11.81
CA ASP A 70 -11.23 5.92 11.70
C ASP A 70 -12.18 6.34 12.81
N ASP A 71 -13.27 7.03 12.45
CA ASP A 71 -14.25 7.53 13.39
C ASP A 71 -15.01 6.43 14.11
N ILE A 72 -15.18 5.29 13.45
CA ILE A 72 -15.93 4.17 14.02
C ILE A 72 -15.10 3.48 15.09
N MET A 73 -13.86 3.15 14.76
CA MET A 73 -12.95 2.46 15.68
C MET A 73 -12.19 3.42 16.58
N LYS A 74 -12.30 4.73 16.33
CA LYS A 74 -11.65 5.76 17.15
C LYS A 74 -10.14 5.57 17.23
N GLU A 75 -9.51 5.41 16.07
CA GLU A 75 -8.05 5.22 16.03
C GLU A 75 -7.46 5.80 14.76
N ASP A 76 -6.17 6.14 14.84
CA ASP A 76 -5.41 6.53 13.65
C ASP A 76 -5.13 5.30 12.83
N ILE A 77 -5.18 5.45 11.52
CA ILE A 77 -4.98 4.35 10.58
C ILE A 77 -4.09 4.78 9.42
N TRP A 78 -3.58 3.80 8.70
CA TRP A 78 -3.06 3.98 7.34
C TRP A 78 -4.19 3.64 6.36
N LYS A 79 -4.70 4.65 5.69
CA LYS A 79 -5.69 4.43 4.65
C LYS A 79 -4.97 4.00 3.37
N LEU A 80 -5.21 2.79 2.91
CA LEU A 80 -4.66 2.34 1.63
C LEU A 80 -5.52 2.95 0.53
N ILE A 81 -4.94 3.88 -0.23
CA ILE A 81 -5.68 4.61 -1.25
C ILE A 81 -5.40 4.08 -2.66
N HIS A 82 -4.32 3.33 -2.84
CA HIS A 82 -4.00 2.79 -4.14
C HIS A 82 -3.13 1.55 -4.01
N PHE A 83 -3.40 0.55 -4.82
CA PHE A 83 -2.55 -0.62 -5.03
C PHE A 83 -2.45 -0.84 -6.53
N GLY A 84 -1.23 -0.87 -7.07
CA GLY A 84 -1.05 -0.99 -8.49
C GLY A 84 0.06 -1.94 -8.86
N LYS A 85 0.08 -2.28 -10.14
CA LYS A 85 1.11 -3.13 -10.71
C LYS A 85 1.43 -2.63 -12.10
N PHE A 86 2.71 -2.58 -12.44
CA PHE A 86 3.10 -2.27 -13.81
C PHE A 86 4.31 -3.12 -14.20
N THR A 87 4.47 -3.32 -15.51
CA THR A 87 5.58 -4.08 -16.04
C THR A 87 6.82 -3.20 -16.07
N ARG A 88 7.93 -3.74 -15.54
CA ARG A 88 9.20 -3.03 -15.54
C ARG A 88 9.73 -2.93 -16.96
N ARG A 89 10.11 -1.72 -17.36
CA ARG A 89 10.75 -1.53 -18.64
C ARG A 89 12.21 -1.96 -18.57
N ARG A 90 12.66 -2.66 -19.60
CA ARG A 90 14.06 -2.88 -19.75
C ARG A 90 14.68 -1.68 -20.39
N ILE A 91 15.76 -1.21 -19.82
CA ILE A 91 16.58 -0.16 -20.41
C ILE A 91 17.75 -0.86 -21.06
N LYS A 92 17.93 -0.59 -22.32
CA LYS A 92 19.04 -1.17 -23.07
C LYS A 92 20.21 -0.22 -23.12
#